data_abf1b2eed6ba04f971982f45462553cb
#
_entry.id   abf1b2eed6ba04f971982f45462553cb
#
_cell.length_a   1.000
_cell.length_b   1.000
_cell.length_c   1.000
_cell.angle_alpha   90.00
_cell.angle_beta   90.00
_cell.angle_gamma   90.00
#
_symmetry.space_group_name_H-M   'P 1'
#
loop_
_entity.id
_entity.type
_entity.pdbx_description
1 polymer ?
#
loop_
_entity_poly.entity_id
_entity_poly.type
_entity_poly.pdbx_seq_one_letter_code
_entity_poly.pdbx_strand_id
1 'polypeptide(L)'
;MPKAIFEIFRAGKHNGVNSNRLWKPEELKQIATSYHKNAKSAPLVIGHPSDNLPQFGEVNRLIYCKEALFAEAEISEALIDKINRNEISGISASFYLNESKDNPISGAGFYLNHVGFLENGKQKPAVKNMLPPEISVQSLYFSEEADVVFFCENETLDYTERLHEKISYLEQVLNVDYSTAFHLAITP
;
A
#
# COMPACT_ATOMS: atom_id res chain seq x y z
N MET A 1 -9.79 14.14 0.10
CA MET A 1 -9.93 12.68 0.22
C MET A 1 -9.17 12.23 1.46
N PRO A 2 -9.66 11.26 2.22
CA PRO A 2 -8.93 10.70 3.35
C PRO A 2 -7.61 10.08 2.89
N LYS A 3 -6.62 10.07 3.78
CA LYS A 3 -5.31 9.45 3.53
C LYS A 3 -5.26 8.07 4.15
N ALA A 4 -4.57 7.15 3.49
CA ALA A 4 -4.39 5.78 3.94
C ALA A 4 -2.97 5.30 3.64
N ILE A 5 -2.44 4.42 4.48
CA ILE A 5 -1.20 3.69 4.23
C ILE A 5 -1.52 2.21 4.16
N PHE A 6 -1.04 1.54 3.12
CA PHE A 6 -1.23 0.10 2.93
C PHE A 6 -0.05 -0.55 2.22
N GLU A 7 0.19 -1.81 2.52
CA GLU A 7 1.21 -2.61 1.85
C GLU A 7 0.78 -2.89 0.41
N ILE A 8 1.67 -2.62 -0.56
CA ILE A 8 1.38 -2.82 -1.99
C ILE A 8 2.25 -3.89 -2.64
N PHE A 9 3.42 -4.20 -2.04
CA PHE A 9 4.34 -5.18 -2.58
C PHE A 9 5.35 -5.62 -1.52
N ARG A 10 5.97 -6.79 -1.73
CA ARG A 10 6.97 -7.37 -0.83
C ARG A 10 8.11 -7.98 -1.62
N ALA A 11 9.33 -7.93 -1.08
CA ALA A 11 10.47 -8.64 -1.64
C ALA A 11 10.23 -10.17 -1.62
N GLY A 12 10.78 -10.87 -2.60
CA GLY A 12 10.61 -12.31 -2.71
C GLY A 12 10.38 -12.79 -4.15
N LYS A 13 10.17 -14.09 -4.30
CA LYS A 13 9.86 -14.70 -5.60
C LYS A 13 8.35 -14.69 -5.83
N HIS A 14 7.92 -13.94 -6.83
CA HIS A 14 6.52 -13.81 -7.19
C HIS A 14 6.27 -14.19 -8.65
N ASN A 15 5.14 -14.84 -8.90
CA ASN A 15 4.67 -15.24 -10.23
C ASN A 15 3.60 -14.24 -10.69
N GLY A 16 4.03 -13.09 -11.20
CA GLY A 16 3.13 -12.13 -11.84
C GLY A 16 2.78 -12.54 -13.27
N VAL A 17 1.77 -11.89 -13.84
CA VAL A 17 1.26 -12.21 -15.21
C VAL A 17 2.35 -12.14 -16.27
N ASN A 18 3.27 -11.20 -16.17
CA ASN A 18 4.37 -10.99 -17.13
C ASN A 18 5.75 -11.10 -16.49
N SER A 19 5.88 -11.61 -15.27
CA SER A 19 7.15 -11.63 -14.57
C SER A 19 7.18 -12.74 -13.52
N ASN A 20 8.04 -13.73 -13.75
CA ASN A 20 8.40 -14.71 -12.75
C ASN A 20 9.86 -14.43 -12.33
N ARG A 21 10.02 -13.58 -11.31
CA ARG A 21 11.35 -13.16 -10.86
C ARG A 21 11.45 -13.05 -9.35
N LEU A 22 12.69 -13.06 -8.87
CA LEU A 22 13.02 -12.68 -7.51
C LEU A 22 13.16 -11.15 -7.45
N TRP A 23 12.31 -10.51 -6.64
CA TRP A 23 12.40 -9.11 -6.29
C TRP A 23 13.29 -8.95 -5.06
N LYS A 24 14.32 -8.14 -5.19
CA LYS A 24 15.29 -7.92 -4.11
C LYS A 24 14.87 -6.71 -3.26
N PRO A 25 15.21 -6.69 -1.96
CA PRO A 25 14.97 -5.54 -1.08
C PRO A 25 15.50 -4.22 -1.64
N GLU A 26 16.68 -4.24 -2.29
CA GLU A 26 17.31 -3.05 -2.87
C GLU A 26 16.48 -2.44 -4.01
N GLU A 27 15.79 -3.29 -4.80
CA GLU A 27 14.92 -2.84 -5.88
C GLU A 27 13.68 -2.13 -5.32
N LEU A 28 13.10 -2.65 -4.24
CA LEU A 28 11.97 -2.02 -3.56
C LEU A 28 12.38 -0.68 -2.93
N LYS A 29 13.55 -0.64 -2.32
CA LYS A 29 14.13 0.60 -1.78
C LYS A 29 14.37 1.63 -2.88
N GLN A 30 14.89 1.20 -4.02
CA GLN A 30 15.07 2.07 -5.19
C GLN A 30 13.71 2.61 -5.68
N ILE A 31 12.69 1.75 -5.83
CA ILE A 31 11.34 2.16 -6.23
C ILE A 31 10.76 3.20 -5.26
N ALA A 32 10.88 2.97 -3.95
CA ALA A 32 10.40 3.92 -2.94
C ALA A 32 11.11 5.28 -3.01
N THR A 33 12.43 5.27 -3.23
CA THR A 33 13.24 6.49 -3.30
C THR A 33 13.02 7.28 -4.59
N SER A 34 12.76 6.58 -5.71
CA SER A 34 12.61 7.20 -7.03
C SER A 34 11.19 7.65 -7.32
N TYR A 35 10.21 7.20 -6.54
CA TYR A 35 8.83 7.57 -6.78
C TYR A 35 8.60 9.04 -6.42
N HIS A 36 8.12 9.81 -7.39
CA HIS A 36 7.71 11.20 -7.21
C HIS A 36 6.37 11.43 -7.91
N LYS A 37 5.32 11.68 -7.14
CA LYS A 37 3.96 11.96 -7.65
C LYS A 37 3.94 13.01 -8.77
N ASN A 38 4.76 14.07 -8.64
CA ASN A 38 4.82 15.14 -9.63
C ASN A 38 5.48 14.73 -10.94
N ALA A 39 6.30 13.68 -10.95
CA ALA A 39 6.88 13.14 -12.20
C ALA A 39 5.84 12.29 -12.94
N LYS A 40 5.19 11.37 -12.22
CA LYS A 40 4.07 10.57 -12.73
C LYS A 40 3.29 9.99 -11.54
N SER A 41 2.05 10.41 -11.39
CA SER A 41 1.16 9.89 -10.35
C SER A 41 0.75 8.44 -10.63
N ALA A 42 0.69 7.63 -9.58
CA ALA A 42 0.18 6.27 -9.64
C ALA A 42 -1.23 6.23 -9.06
N PRO A 43 -2.27 5.98 -9.86
CA PRO A 43 -3.64 5.92 -9.38
C PRO A 43 -3.94 4.63 -8.62
N LEU A 44 -4.98 4.70 -7.77
CA LEU A 44 -5.66 3.55 -7.17
C LEU A 44 -6.77 3.12 -8.12
N VAL A 45 -6.79 1.85 -8.50
CA VAL A 45 -7.75 1.30 -9.47
C VAL A 45 -8.32 -0.03 -8.99
N ILE A 46 -9.41 -0.49 -9.59
CA ILE A 46 -9.93 -1.84 -9.37
C ILE A 46 -9.31 -2.78 -10.41
N GLY A 47 -8.67 -3.85 -9.94
CA GLY A 47 -7.93 -4.77 -10.81
C GLY A 47 -6.72 -4.13 -11.48
N HIS A 48 -6.49 -4.46 -12.76
CA HIS A 48 -5.40 -3.92 -13.58
C HIS A 48 -5.92 -3.44 -14.93
N PRO A 49 -6.69 -2.33 -14.99
CA PRO A 49 -7.15 -1.77 -16.25
C PRO A 49 -5.97 -1.17 -17.04
N SER A 50 -6.01 -1.31 -18.36
CA SER A 50 -4.93 -0.84 -19.24
C SER A 50 -4.83 0.67 -19.34
N ASP A 51 -5.94 1.37 -19.11
CA ASP A 51 -6.07 2.84 -19.15
C ASP A 51 -6.00 3.50 -17.77
N ASN A 52 -5.83 2.69 -16.70
CA ASN A 52 -5.85 3.14 -15.30
C ASN A 52 -7.17 3.83 -14.89
N LEU A 53 -8.30 3.40 -15.46
CA LEU A 53 -9.63 3.97 -15.18
C LEU A 53 -10.64 2.89 -14.74
N PRO A 54 -11.63 3.24 -13.89
CA PRO A 54 -11.75 4.48 -13.16
C PRO A 54 -10.73 4.59 -12.02
N GLN A 55 -10.35 5.81 -11.65
CA GLN A 55 -9.44 6.08 -10.54
C GLN A 55 -10.22 6.28 -9.24
N PHE A 56 -9.72 5.67 -8.16
CA PHE A 56 -10.31 5.73 -6.81
C PHE A 56 -9.42 6.47 -5.82
N GLY A 57 -8.41 7.15 -6.31
CA GLY A 57 -7.42 7.88 -5.54
C GLY A 57 -6.06 7.84 -6.20
N GLU A 58 -5.04 8.34 -5.51
CA GLU A 58 -3.68 8.37 -6.03
C GLU A 58 -2.64 8.24 -4.91
N VAL A 59 -1.49 7.67 -5.26
CA VAL A 59 -0.36 7.50 -4.34
C VAL A 59 0.39 8.81 -4.19
N ASN A 60 0.57 9.28 -2.95
CA ASN A 60 1.33 10.49 -2.63
C ASN A 60 2.82 10.18 -2.51
N ARG A 61 3.17 9.10 -1.81
CA ARG A 61 4.56 8.64 -1.66
C ARG A 61 4.63 7.14 -1.43
N LEU A 62 5.83 6.58 -1.61
CA LEU A 62 6.14 5.21 -1.24
C LEU A 62 7.08 5.16 -0.05
N ILE A 63 6.92 4.13 0.76
CA ILE A 63 7.72 3.88 1.97
C ILE A 63 8.25 2.44 1.87
N TYR A 64 9.57 2.29 1.99
CA TYR A 64 10.19 0.96 2.12
C TYR A 64 10.42 0.65 3.60
N CYS A 65 9.88 -0.47 4.06
CA CYS A 65 10.05 -0.94 5.44
C CYS A 65 10.02 -2.48 5.51
N LYS A 66 10.97 -3.10 6.22
CA LYS A 66 11.00 -4.56 6.46
C LYS A 66 10.75 -5.40 5.19
N GLU A 67 11.50 -5.12 4.13
CA GLU A 67 11.40 -5.82 2.83
C GLU A 67 10.03 -5.66 2.12
N ALA A 68 9.18 -4.78 2.60
CA ALA A 68 7.90 -4.45 1.99
C ALA A 68 7.87 -3.00 1.49
N LEU A 69 7.00 -2.76 0.52
CA LEU A 69 6.71 -1.47 -0.06
C LEU A 69 5.29 -1.06 0.34
N PHE A 70 5.17 0.09 0.94
CA PHE A 70 3.91 0.70 1.35
C PHE A 70 3.62 1.93 0.50
N ALA A 71 2.34 2.17 0.24
CA ALA A 71 1.87 3.38 -0.38
C ALA A 71 1.10 4.22 0.65
N GLU A 72 1.50 5.49 0.80
CA GLU A 72 0.64 6.52 1.37
C GLU A 72 -0.15 7.14 0.21
N ALA A 73 -1.46 7.11 0.30
CA ALA A 73 -2.34 7.51 -0.79
C ALA A 73 -3.55 8.29 -0.31
N GLU A 74 -4.08 9.14 -1.18
CA GLU A 74 -5.44 9.64 -1.06
C GLU A 74 -6.40 8.60 -1.62
N ILE A 75 -7.49 8.34 -0.90
CA ILE A 75 -8.44 7.28 -1.24
C ILE A 75 -9.87 7.84 -1.32
N SER A 76 -10.65 7.38 -2.28
CA SER A 76 -12.06 7.79 -2.42
C SER A 76 -12.97 7.02 -1.47
N GLU A 77 -14.05 7.66 -1.04
CA GLU A 77 -15.10 7.01 -0.23
C GLU A 77 -15.66 5.75 -0.91
N ALA A 78 -15.81 5.79 -2.23
CA ALA A 78 -16.30 4.64 -2.99
C ALA A 78 -15.38 3.40 -2.87
N LEU A 79 -14.06 3.59 -2.80
CA LEU A 79 -13.13 2.47 -2.59
C LEU A 79 -13.16 2.00 -1.13
N ILE A 80 -13.25 2.93 -0.18
CA ILE A 80 -13.42 2.63 1.23
C ILE A 80 -14.65 1.75 1.46
N ASP A 81 -15.79 2.14 0.88
CA ASP A 81 -17.03 1.37 0.96
C ASP A 81 -16.88 -0.05 0.43
N LYS A 82 -16.17 -0.23 -0.69
CA LYS A 82 -15.89 -1.56 -1.24
C LYS A 82 -15.05 -2.42 -0.31
N ILE A 83 -14.03 -1.83 0.32
CA ILE A 83 -13.18 -2.52 1.29
C ILE A 83 -14.02 -2.93 2.52
N ASN A 84 -14.78 -2.01 3.08
CA ASN A 84 -15.62 -2.26 4.26
C ASN A 84 -16.72 -3.32 4.03
N ARG A 85 -17.16 -3.47 2.77
CA ARG A 85 -18.10 -4.54 2.39
C ARG A 85 -17.44 -5.86 2.06
N ASN A 86 -16.12 -5.99 2.27
CA ASN A 86 -15.35 -7.18 1.88
C ASN A 86 -15.46 -7.51 0.38
N GLU A 87 -15.64 -6.51 -0.47
CA GLU A 87 -15.64 -6.70 -1.93
C GLU A 87 -14.20 -6.83 -2.48
N ILE A 88 -13.22 -6.39 -1.71
CA ILE A 88 -11.79 -6.42 -2.06
C ILE A 88 -11.08 -7.52 -1.26
N SER A 89 -10.38 -8.39 -1.97
CA SER A 89 -9.65 -9.54 -1.38
C SER A 89 -8.14 -9.32 -1.26
N GLY A 90 -7.61 -8.24 -1.83
CA GLY A 90 -6.18 -7.98 -1.78
C GLY A 90 -5.76 -6.80 -2.65
N ILE A 91 -4.47 -6.52 -2.58
CA ILE A 91 -3.82 -5.43 -3.33
C ILE A 91 -2.75 -6.03 -4.25
N SER A 92 -2.52 -5.40 -5.38
CA SER A 92 -1.47 -5.76 -6.33
C SER A 92 -0.87 -4.50 -6.94
N ALA A 93 0.45 -4.36 -6.87
CA ALA A 93 1.15 -3.26 -7.52
C ALA A 93 1.49 -3.60 -8.98
N SER A 94 1.36 -2.62 -9.85
CA SER A 94 1.85 -2.65 -11.23
C SER A 94 3.03 -1.71 -11.37
N PHE A 95 4.11 -2.18 -12.02
CA PHE A 95 5.32 -1.39 -12.21
C PHE A 95 5.65 -1.25 -13.69
N TYR A 96 6.07 -0.05 -14.09
CA TYR A 96 6.75 0.13 -15.37
C TYR A 96 8.11 -0.56 -15.33
N LEU A 97 8.41 -1.27 -16.40
CA LEU A 97 9.73 -1.85 -16.59
C LEU A 97 10.80 -0.77 -16.75
N ASN A 98 12.02 -1.11 -16.43
CA ASN A 98 13.16 -0.18 -16.51
C ASN A 98 13.29 0.51 -17.88
N GLU A 99 13.03 -0.22 -18.98
CA GLU A 99 13.18 0.27 -20.35
C GLU A 99 11.87 0.79 -20.97
N SER A 100 10.79 0.84 -20.19
CA SER A 100 9.50 1.34 -20.68
C SER A 100 9.60 2.82 -21.02
N LYS A 101 9.06 3.22 -22.18
CA LYS A 101 8.96 4.62 -22.58
C LYS A 101 8.07 5.45 -21.65
N ASP A 102 7.12 4.79 -20.99
CA ASP A 102 6.20 5.42 -20.04
C ASP A 102 6.79 5.54 -18.63
N ASN A 103 7.95 4.96 -18.38
CA ASN A 103 8.66 5.06 -17.12
C ASN A 103 9.35 6.42 -17.01
N PRO A 104 8.99 7.29 -16.04
CA PRO A 104 9.58 8.63 -15.93
C PRO A 104 11.07 8.61 -15.55
N ILE A 105 11.58 7.46 -15.06
CA ILE A 105 12.99 7.24 -14.72
C ILE A 105 13.60 6.14 -15.61
N SER A 106 13.18 6.05 -16.87
CA SER A 106 13.63 5.02 -17.81
C SER A 106 15.17 4.88 -17.80
N GLY A 107 15.65 3.64 -17.69
CA GLY A 107 17.08 3.33 -17.54
C GLY A 107 17.61 3.34 -16.10
N ALA A 108 16.84 3.84 -15.12
CA ALA A 108 17.27 3.95 -13.72
C ALA A 108 16.53 3.01 -12.74
N GLY A 109 15.62 2.16 -13.22
CA GLY A 109 14.91 1.16 -12.43
C GLY A 109 13.42 1.08 -12.72
N PHE A 110 12.73 0.34 -11.87
CA PHE A 110 11.27 0.19 -11.93
C PHE A 110 10.58 1.42 -11.34
N TYR A 111 9.38 1.72 -11.82
CA TYR A 111 8.56 2.82 -11.31
C TYR A 111 7.11 2.36 -11.13
N LEU A 112 6.42 2.82 -10.07
CA LEU A 112 5.03 2.45 -9.82
C LEU A 112 4.11 3.00 -10.92
N ASN A 113 3.34 2.10 -11.55
CA ASN A 113 2.34 2.46 -12.54
C ASN A 113 0.99 2.73 -11.88
N HIS A 114 0.47 1.76 -11.13
CA HIS A 114 -0.77 1.89 -10.37
C HIS A 114 -0.83 0.86 -9.23
N VAL A 115 -1.76 1.06 -8.32
CA VAL A 115 -2.13 0.08 -7.29
C VAL A 115 -3.52 -0.45 -7.59
N GLY A 116 -3.60 -1.75 -7.88
CA GLY A 116 -4.83 -2.45 -8.16
C GLY A 116 -5.44 -3.08 -6.92
N PHE A 117 -6.69 -2.74 -6.61
CA PHE A 117 -7.50 -3.40 -5.59
C PHE A 117 -8.26 -4.56 -6.23
N LEU A 118 -8.01 -5.78 -5.76
CA LEU A 118 -8.51 -7.00 -6.39
C LEU A 118 -9.87 -7.38 -5.81
N GLU A 119 -10.87 -7.46 -6.68
CA GLU A 119 -12.23 -7.85 -6.27
C GLU A 119 -12.29 -9.33 -5.87
N ASN A 120 -13.05 -9.59 -4.82
CA ASN A 120 -13.26 -10.93 -4.28
C ASN A 120 -13.82 -11.88 -5.36
N GLY A 121 -13.23 -13.05 -5.46
CA GLY A 121 -13.64 -14.08 -6.42
C GLY A 121 -13.19 -13.85 -7.87
N LYS A 122 -12.65 -12.68 -8.24
CA LYS A 122 -12.20 -12.41 -9.61
C LYS A 122 -10.70 -12.63 -9.81
N GLN A 123 -9.88 -12.11 -8.90
CA GLN A 123 -8.42 -12.19 -9.00
C GLN A 123 -7.80 -12.47 -7.64
N LYS A 124 -6.64 -13.14 -7.63
CA LYS A 124 -5.85 -13.37 -6.41
C LYS A 124 -4.55 -12.60 -6.47
N PRO A 125 -4.06 -12.03 -5.35
CA PRO A 125 -2.75 -11.40 -5.30
C PRO A 125 -1.65 -12.38 -5.70
N ALA A 126 -0.72 -11.94 -6.55
CA ALA A 126 0.47 -12.72 -6.89
C ALA A 126 1.49 -12.75 -5.75
N VAL A 127 1.48 -11.73 -4.91
CA VAL A 127 2.31 -11.59 -3.71
C VAL A 127 1.58 -12.21 -2.53
N LYS A 128 2.19 -13.22 -1.90
CA LYS A 128 1.63 -13.89 -0.73
C LYS A 128 2.03 -13.14 0.55
N ASN A 129 1.23 -13.33 1.60
CA ASN A 129 1.50 -12.81 2.95
C ASN A 129 1.59 -11.27 3.04
N MET A 130 0.95 -10.55 2.12
CA MET A 130 0.71 -9.12 2.26
C MET A 130 -0.40 -8.88 3.28
N LEU A 131 -0.33 -7.72 3.94
CA LEU A 131 -1.41 -7.27 4.81
C LEU A 131 -2.67 -7.02 3.97
N PRO A 132 -3.85 -7.47 4.42
CA PRO A 132 -5.10 -7.21 3.73
C PRO A 132 -5.43 -5.71 3.78
N PRO A 133 -6.17 -5.20 2.79
CA PRO A 133 -6.64 -3.83 2.80
C PRO A 133 -7.82 -3.69 3.76
N GLU A 134 -7.55 -3.39 5.03
CA GLU A 134 -8.61 -3.10 6.00
C GLU A 134 -8.67 -1.61 6.31
N ILE A 135 -9.82 -1.01 6.10
CA ILE A 135 -10.11 0.37 6.50
C ILE A 135 -11.29 0.33 7.47
N SER A 136 -11.06 0.62 8.75
CA SER A 136 -12.17 0.88 9.65
C SER A 136 -12.69 2.30 9.41
N VAL A 137 -14.00 2.46 9.28
CA VAL A 137 -14.64 3.77 9.12
C VAL A 137 -14.30 4.72 10.28
N GLN A 138 -14.06 4.17 11.45
CA GLN A 138 -13.65 4.95 12.64
C GLN A 138 -12.25 5.57 12.51
N SER A 139 -11.37 4.97 11.73
CA SER A 139 -10.02 5.53 11.47
C SER A 139 -10.03 6.68 10.46
N LEU A 140 -11.17 6.99 9.83
CA LEU A 140 -11.29 8.08 8.86
C LEU A 140 -11.66 9.42 9.49
N TYR A 141 -12.10 9.41 10.75
CA TYR A 141 -12.50 10.62 11.49
C TYR A 141 -11.37 11.13 12.41
N PHE A 142 -10.12 11.07 11.97
CA PHE A 142 -9.07 11.76 12.69
C PHE A 142 -9.20 13.27 12.48
N SER A 143 -9.15 14.02 13.58
CA SER A 143 -9.03 15.46 13.58
C SER A 143 -7.90 15.93 12.68
N GLU A 144 -7.95 17.14 12.20
CA GLU A 144 -7.04 17.77 11.21
C GLU A 144 -5.52 17.64 11.48
N GLU A 145 -5.11 16.96 12.56
CA GLU A 145 -3.70 16.79 12.98
C GLU A 145 -3.15 15.36 12.86
N ALA A 146 -3.94 14.36 12.47
CA ALA A 146 -3.44 12.97 12.35
C ALA A 146 -3.59 12.42 10.93
N ASP A 147 -2.49 12.34 10.23
CA ASP A 147 -2.41 12.07 8.79
C ASP A 147 -2.36 10.59 8.40
N VAL A 148 -2.65 9.61 9.30
CA VAL A 148 -2.39 8.18 9.01
C VAL A 148 -3.52 7.26 9.46
N VAL A 149 -3.92 6.33 8.58
CA VAL A 149 -4.90 5.26 8.83
C VAL A 149 -4.22 3.90 8.65
N PHE A 150 -4.42 2.99 9.61
CA PHE A 150 -3.84 1.65 9.63
C PHE A 150 -4.84 0.56 9.29
N PHE A 151 -4.33 -0.48 8.61
CA PHE A 151 -5.08 -1.66 8.17
C PHE A 151 -4.46 -2.92 8.76
N CYS A 152 -5.22 -3.69 9.52
CA CYS A 152 -4.76 -4.90 10.18
C CYS A 152 -5.82 -6.01 10.14
N GLU A 153 -5.45 -7.24 9.83
CA GLU A 153 -6.33 -8.39 9.89
C GLU A 153 -6.22 -9.16 11.22
N ASN A 154 -7.33 -9.77 11.60
CA ASN A 154 -7.48 -10.56 12.81
C ASN A 154 -7.21 -12.04 12.59
N GLU A 155 -6.25 -12.64 13.33
CA GLU A 155 -6.46 -13.92 13.98
C GLU A 155 -5.40 -14.21 15.04
N THR A 156 -5.88 -14.41 16.29
CA THR A 156 -5.28 -15.16 17.40
C THR A 156 -3.97 -14.72 18.07
N LEU A 157 -3.45 -13.54 17.85
CA LEU A 157 -2.48 -12.97 18.78
C LEU A 157 -3.18 -12.30 19.96
N ASP A 158 -2.61 -12.38 21.15
CA ASP A 158 -3.09 -11.63 22.30
C ASP A 158 -3.15 -10.14 21.96
N TYR A 159 -4.17 -9.44 22.44
CA TYR A 159 -4.38 -8.00 22.19
C TYR A 159 -3.12 -7.18 22.48
N THR A 160 -2.37 -7.55 23.49
CA THR A 160 -1.14 -6.87 23.89
C THR A 160 -0.02 -7.04 22.87
N GLU A 161 0.15 -8.23 22.29
CA GLU A 161 1.15 -8.49 21.26
C GLU A 161 0.82 -7.75 19.96
N ARG A 162 -0.45 -7.77 19.55
CA ARG A 162 -0.92 -7.01 18.37
C ARG A 162 -0.73 -5.51 18.52
N LEU A 163 -1.05 -4.99 19.70
CA LEU A 163 -0.87 -3.57 19.98
C LEU A 163 0.61 -3.21 19.93
N HIS A 164 1.48 -4.04 20.50
CA HIS A 164 2.92 -3.80 20.47
C HIS A 164 3.51 -3.88 19.05
N GLU A 165 3.08 -4.85 18.24
CA GLU A 165 3.48 -4.94 16.84
C GLU A 165 3.00 -3.72 16.04
N LYS A 166 1.76 -3.27 16.26
CA LYS A 166 1.21 -2.06 15.65
C LYS A 166 2.02 -0.81 16.02
N ILE A 167 2.37 -0.67 17.30
CA ILE A 167 3.18 0.46 17.79
C ILE A 167 4.58 0.44 17.14
N SER A 168 5.26 -0.71 17.18
CA SER A 168 6.60 -0.87 16.61
C SER A 168 6.61 -0.60 15.11
N TYR A 169 5.55 -0.99 14.42
CA TYR A 169 5.36 -0.69 13.01
C TYR A 169 5.22 0.83 12.77
N LEU A 170 4.38 1.50 13.58
CA LEU A 170 4.18 2.95 13.51
C LEU A 170 5.47 3.73 13.77
N GLU A 171 6.25 3.35 14.78
CA GLU A 171 7.55 3.97 15.05
C GLU A 171 8.46 3.96 13.82
N GLN A 172 8.51 2.82 13.13
CA GLN A 172 9.40 2.64 11.98
C GLN A 172 8.91 3.34 10.71
N VAL A 173 7.61 3.25 10.43
CA VAL A 173 7.04 3.80 9.18
C VAL A 173 6.93 5.32 9.24
N LEU A 174 6.53 5.85 10.39
CA LEU A 174 6.31 7.29 10.56
C LEU A 174 7.54 8.01 11.12
N ASN A 175 8.56 7.25 11.55
CA ASN A 175 9.76 7.78 12.21
C ASN A 175 9.42 8.65 13.44
N VAL A 176 8.45 8.20 14.23
CA VAL A 176 8.00 8.83 15.47
C VAL A 176 8.46 8.02 16.68
N ASP A 177 8.46 8.63 17.88
CA ASP A 177 8.77 7.92 19.11
C ASP A 177 7.64 6.98 19.55
N TYR A 178 7.96 6.04 20.46
CA TYR A 178 7.02 5.05 20.98
C TYR A 178 5.74 5.66 21.56
N SER A 179 5.84 6.79 22.26
CA SER A 179 4.69 7.45 22.87
C SER A 179 3.71 7.97 21.83
N THR A 180 4.24 8.61 20.80
CA THR A 180 3.46 9.09 19.65
C THR A 180 2.84 7.93 18.89
N ALA A 181 3.63 6.87 18.62
CA ALA A 181 3.15 5.67 17.96
C ALA A 181 2.06 4.94 18.79
N PHE A 182 2.22 4.90 20.12
CA PHE A 182 1.22 4.33 21.02
C PHE A 182 -0.09 5.10 20.98
N HIS A 183 -0.05 6.42 21.06
CA HIS A 183 -1.26 7.26 20.92
C HIS A 183 -1.97 7.04 19.60
N LEU A 184 -1.22 6.97 18.49
CA LEU A 184 -1.78 6.67 17.16
C LEU A 184 -2.39 5.26 17.09
N ALA A 185 -1.81 4.29 17.82
CA ALA A 185 -2.27 2.91 17.81
C ALA A 185 -3.56 2.68 18.59
N ILE A 186 -3.81 3.47 19.65
CA ILE A 186 -4.95 3.28 20.59
C ILE A 186 -6.06 4.31 20.39
N THR A 187 -5.83 5.40 19.65
CA THR A 187 -6.88 6.37 19.39
C THR A 187 -7.93 5.74 18.49
N PRO A 188 -9.20 5.67 18.93
CA PRO A 188 -10.26 5.04 18.16
C PRO A 188 -10.64 5.81 16.92
#